data_22f2bf530b22e9ce96b56230f3cf8fff
#
_entry.id   22f2bf530b22e9ce96b56230f3cf8fff
#
_cell.length_a   1.000
_cell.length_b   1.000
_cell.length_c   1.000
_cell.angle_alpha   90.00
_cell.angle_beta   90.00
_cell.angle_gamma   90.00
#
_symmetry.space_group_name_H-M   'P 1'
#
loop_
_entity.id
_entity.type
_entity.pdbx_description
1 polymer ?
#
loop_
_entity_poly.entity_id
_entity_poly.type
_entity_poly.pdbx_seq_one_letter_code
_entity_poly.pdbx_strand_id
1 'polypeptide(L)' 'MRKEVEYSLNGTEYIPLIALLKAVHAVSSGGEAQRVVEAGMVLRNGEPESRKRAKLRAGDTIEFSNWRIIIVE' A
#
# COMPACT_ATOMS: atom_id res chain seq x y z
N MET A 1 0.37 6.01 -17.59
CA MET A 1 1.48 6.62 -16.82
C MET A 1 1.38 6.19 -15.36
N ARG A 2 2.49 5.75 -14.78
CA ARG A 2 2.49 5.30 -13.38
C ARG A 2 2.66 6.48 -12.44
N LYS A 3 1.86 6.52 -11.38
CA LYS A 3 1.95 7.54 -10.35
C LYS A 3 2.83 7.02 -9.22
N GLU A 4 4.00 7.62 -9.03
CA GLU A 4 4.94 7.21 -8.00
C GLU A 4 4.90 8.21 -6.85
N VAL A 5 4.71 7.71 -5.63
CA VAL A 5 4.69 8.54 -4.43
C VAL A 5 5.52 7.89 -3.35
N GLU A 6 6.07 8.73 -2.48
CA GLU A 6 6.72 8.26 -1.26
C GLU A 6 5.79 8.48 -0.08
N TYR A 7 5.71 7.50 0.79
CA TYR A 7 4.95 7.62 2.03
C TYR A 7 5.91 7.52 3.20
N SER A 8 5.96 8.58 4.02
CA SER A 8 6.82 8.59 5.19
C SER A 8 6.08 7.99 6.39
N LEU A 9 6.74 7.06 7.09
CA LEU A 9 6.19 6.50 8.33
C LEU A 9 6.17 7.54 9.44
N ASN A 10 7.02 8.55 9.33
CA ASN A 10 7.01 9.70 10.24
C ASN A 10 7.11 9.27 11.69
N GLY A 11 8.07 8.38 11.98
CA GLY A 11 8.33 7.92 13.35
C GLY A 11 7.58 6.68 13.77
N THR A 12 6.65 6.18 12.95
CA THR A 12 5.97 4.92 13.28
C THR A 12 6.77 3.74 12.75
N GLU A 13 6.57 2.56 13.37
CA GLU A 13 7.29 1.36 12.95
C GLU A 13 6.80 0.80 11.62
N TYR A 14 5.51 0.92 11.36
CA TYR A 14 4.89 0.33 10.17
C TYR A 14 3.56 1.01 9.90
N ILE A 15 3.02 0.72 8.71
CA ILE A 15 1.65 1.10 8.38
C ILE A 15 0.94 -0.13 7.82
N PRO A 16 -0.29 -0.44 8.26
CA PRO A 16 -1.05 -1.53 7.66
C PRO A 16 -1.35 -1.23 6.19
N LEU A 17 -1.36 -2.28 5.36
CA LEU A 17 -1.53 -2.12 3.92
C LEU A 17 -2.80 -1.35 3.56
N ILE A 18 -3.95 -1.70 4.16
CA ILE A 18 -5.20 -0.98 3.82
C ILE A 18 -5.13 0.48 4.24
N ALA A 19 -4.44 0.79 5.34
CA ALA A 19 -4.29 2.17 5.77
C ALA A 19 -3.42 2.96 4.79
N LEU A 20 -2.39 2.34 4.23
CA LEU A 20 -1.55 2.99 3.24
C LEU A 20 -2.35 3.35 1.99
N LEU A 21 -3.14 2.41 1.48
CA LEU A 21 -3.92 2.65 0.27
C LEU A 21 -4.90 3.80 0.45
N LYS A 22 -5.48 3.92 1.64
CA LYS A 22 -6.36 5.04 1.96
C LYS A 22 -5.58 6.35 2.12
N ALA A 23 -4.43 6.29 2.79
CA ALA A 23 -3.65 7.49 3.10
C ALA A 23 -3.16 8.19 1.83
N VAL A 24 -2.81 7.44 0.80
CA VAL A 24 -2.35 8.01 -0.47
C VAL A 24 -3.49 8.24 -1.47
N HIS A 25 -4.72 7.92 -1.07
CA HIS A 25 -5.92 8.09 -1.90
C HIS A 25 -5.92 7.21 -3.14
N ALA A 26 -5.24 6.06 -3.08
CA ALA A 26 -5.29 5.07 -4.15
C ALA A 26 -6.65 4.36 -4.17
N VAL A 27 -7.34 4.37 -3.04
CA VAL A 27 -8.72 3.88 -2.91
C VAL A 27 -9.51 4.91 -2.14
N SER A 28 -10.84 4.87 -2.24
CA SER A 28 -11.71 5.87 -1.63
C SER A 28 -12.26 5.46 -0.27
N SER A 29 -12.15 4.18 0.09
CA SER A 29 -12.70 3.70 1.35
C SER A 29 -11.96 2.46 1.83
N GLY A 30 -12.13 2.13 3.14
CA GLY A 30 -11.56 0.91 3.70
C GLY A 30 -12.14 -0.34 3.05
N GLY A 31 -13.42 -0.33 2.69
CA GLY A 31 -14.04 -1.46 2.01
C GLY A 31 -13.43 -1.70 0.64
N GLU A 32 -13.15 -0.64 -0.10
CA GLU A 32 -12.49 -0.78 -1.38
C GLU A 32 -11.07 -1.30 -1.20
N ALA A 33 -10.33 -0.78 -0.21
CA ALA A 33 -8.97 -1.25 0.07
C ALA A 33 -8.97 -2.74 0.36
N GLN A 34 -9.90 -3.20 1.20
CA GLN A 34 -10.00 -4.60 1.54
C GLN A 34 -10.28 -5.46 0.32
N ARG A 35 -11.20 -5.02 -0.55
CA ARG A 35 -11.53 -5.79 -1.75
C ARG A 35 -10.35 -5.94 -2.70
N VAL A 36 -9.60 -4.86 -2.94
CA VAL A 36 -8.49 -4.95 -3.90
C VAL A 36 -7.34 -5.80 -3.34
N VAL A 37 -7.12 -5.75 -2.04
CA VAL A 37 -6.10 -6.58 -1.41
C VAL A 37 -6.49 -8.06 -1.49
N GLU A 38 -7.73 -8.38 -1.14
CA GLU A 38 -8.21 -9.76 -1.16
C GLU A 38 -8.29 -10.33 -2.56
N ALA A 39 -8.48 -9.47 -3.56
CA ALA A 39 -8.53 -9.91 -4.95
C ALA A 39 -7.15 -10.15 -5.56
N GLY A 40 -6.08 -9.91 -4.79
CA GLY A 40 -4.72 -10.12 -5.30
C GLY A 40 -4.24 -9.03 -6.23
N MET A 41 -4.86 -7.86 -6.17
CA MET A 41 -4.53 -6.75 -7.09
C MET A 41 -3.39 -5.88 -6.59
N VAL A 42 -2.89 -6.13 -5.38
CA VAL A 42 -1.83 -5.34 -4.76
C VAL A 42 -0.55 -6.15 -4.71
N LEU A 43 0.55 -5.56 -5.17
CA LEU A 43 1.85 -6.19 -5.10
C LEU A 43 2.69 -5.52 -4.02
N ARG A 44 3.38 -6.33 -3.23
CA ARG A 44 4.36 -5.87 -2.26
C ARG A 44 5.72 -6.41 -2.68
N ASN A 45 6.63 -5.49 -3.01
CA ASN A 45 7.96 -5.84 -3.47
C ASN A 45 7.90 -6.83 -4.63
N GLY A 46 6.93 -6.63 -5.55
CA GLY A 46 6.78 -7.43 -6.76
C GLY A 46 5.93 -8.69 -6.60
N GLU A 47 5.44 -9.01 -5.41
CA GLU A 47 4.65 -10.22 -5.17
C GLU A 47 3.27 -9.87 -4.65
N PRO A 48 2.24 -10.63 -5.02
CA PRO A 48 0.88 -10.36 -4.52
C PRO A 48 0.82 -10.44 -3.00
N GLU A 49 0.19 -9.44 -2.39
CA GLU A 49 -0.01 -9.40 -0.95
C GLU A 49 -1.50 -9.46 -0.67
N SER A 50 -1.97 -10.55 -0.08
CA SER A 50 -3.40 -10.75 0.18
C SER A 50 -3.81 -10.41 1.61
N ARG A 51 -2.86 -10.09 2.48
CA ARG A 51 -3.16 -9.75 3.87
C ARG A 51 -3.45 -8.26 3.98
N LYS A 52 -4.70 -7.92 4.27
CA LYS A 52 -5.13 -6.52 4.33
C LYS A 52 -4.43 -5.73 5.43
N ARG A 53 -3.97 -6.41 6.47
CA ARG A 53 -3.28 -5.76 7.59
C ARG A 53 -1.78 -6.06 7.60
N ALA A 54 -1.22 -6.39 6.42
CA ALA A 54 0.21 -6.59 6.32
C ALA A 54 0.95 -5.35 6.83
N LYS A 55 1.97 -5.57 7.64
CA LYS A 55 2.74 -4.48 8.24
C LYS A 55 3.82 -4.03 7.25
N LEU A 56 3.62 -2.86 6.68
CA LEU A 56 4.56 -2.30 5.71
C LEU A 56 5.57 -1.42 6.43
N ARG A 57 6.84 -1.62 6.10
CA ARG A 57 7.93 -0.93 6.76
C ARG A 57 8.75 -0.14 5.74
N ALA A 58 9.62 0.71 6.24
CA ALA A 58 10.52 1.46 5.36
C ALA A 58 11.29 0.50 4.48
N GLY A 59 11.36 0.81 3.19
CA GLY A 59 11.99 -0.06 2.18
C GLY A 59 11.00 -0.90 1.40
N ASP A 60 9.76 -1.02 1.86
CA ASP A 60 8.73 -1.75 1.10
C ASP A 60 8.21 -0.89 -0.03
N THR A 61 7.89 -1.53 -1.15
CA THR A 61 7.27 -0.88 -2.31
C THR A 61 5.95 -1.56 -2.60
N ILE A 62 4.89 -0.76 -2.71
CA ILE A 62 3.55 -1.26 -2.98
C ILE A 62 3.13 -0.79 -4.37
N GLU A 63 2.60 -1.72 -5.16
CA GLU A 63 2.08 -1.40 -6.48
C GLU A 63 0.63 -1.82 -6.56
N PHE A 64 -0.21 -0.91 -7.06
CA PHE A 64 -1.63 -1.16 -7.22
C PHE A 64 -2.13 -0.27 -8.36
N SER A 65 -2.72 -0.90 -9.39
CA SER A 65 -3.19 -0.17 -10.57
C SER A 65 -2.03 0.62 -11.18
N ASN A 66 -2.17 1.94 -11.33
CA ASN A 66 -1.07 2.77 -11.84
C ASN A 66 -0.29 3.45 -10.71
N TRP A 67 -0.47 2.99 -9.47
CA TRP A 67 0.25 3.54 -8.33
C TRP A 67 1.51 2.72 -8.03
N ARG A 68 2.55 3.41 -7.63
CA ARG A 68 3.74 2.82 -7.06
C ARG A 68 4.10 3.63 -5.82
N ILE A 69 4.00 3.01 -4.66
CA ILE A 69 4.15 3.68 -3.36
C ILE A 69 5.39 3.13 -2.67
N ILE A 70 6.34 4.01 -2.39
CA ILE A 70 7.57 3.64 -1.71
C ILE A 70 7.48 4.09 -0.27
N ILE A 71 7.66 3.15 0.67
CA ILE A 71 7.59 3.44 2.09
C ILE A 71 8.96 3.92 2.55
N VAL A 72 9.00 5.09 3.18
CA VAL A 72 10.24 5.66 3.71
C VAL A 72 10.04 5.99 5.20
N GLU A 73 11.12 6.24 5.89
CA GLU A 73 11.08 6.54 7.32
C GLU A 73 10.52 7.93 7.66
#